data_707661c507eb787dc9f8e364dc61bc24
#
_entry.id   707661c507eb787dc9f8e364dc61bc24
#
_cell.length_a   1.000
_cell.length_b   1.000
_cell.length_c   1.000
_cell.angle_alpha   90.00
_cell.angle_beta   90.00
_cell.angle_gamma   90.00
#
_symmetry.space_group_name_H-M   'P 1'
#
loop_
_entity.id
_entity.type
_entity.pdbx_description
1 polymer ?
#
loop_
_entity_poly.entity_id
_entity_poly.type
_entity_poly.pdbx_seq_one_letter_code
_entity_poly.pdbx_strand_id
1 'polypeptide(L)'
;MKSIPLSIASIFIFILSCKQKPQPLVEPKLINQMVQNLQSAAKNKVMDSIQTQMKEELNFWESRIVDRPEGITALKSYTNALIQDFHLTGNIFQLQKADSILLHLNQLQKEQDAGILRSLASLHITLHRFTEANEYIAKARKIGTEKYATELLFFDTQFELGGFALCKNVLSKTHSTNQFGYLFRMAKWKHYLGETDSAIHYFNQSALWAGNSNTLKQAAYSNLADLYLHEGNIEKAYSLYKQNLIANPYDHYSLQGMGRIALSHPNTIKLAEKIFYLQAKANALPDALYNLVWLAEAENNIELQKKYATEFEKLATQKVYGGMYNKYLIELYTGILNTPSKALILAEKEILNRSTPQTNAWLVYALQLNGKTASAKSRYQKQVSGKPLESLELYWMGKTMELQYKKYNAKKFYKAAARNRYDLSPAKQKDL
;
A
#
# COMPACT_ATOMS: atom_id res chain seq x y z
N MET A 1 26.93 -46.24 -66.86
CA MET A 1 27.00 -45.55 -65.55
C MET A 1 25.60 -45.33 -65.06
N LYS A 2 25.17 -46.11 -64.06
CA LYS A 2 23.80 -46.05 -63.52
C LYS A 2 23.76 -45.14 -62.29
N SER A 3 22.97 -44.09 -62.33
CA SER A 3 22.71 -43.19 -61.23
C SER A 3 21.67 -43.79 -60.25
N ILE A 4 22.03 -43.84 -58.95
CA ILE A 4 21.18 -44.28 -57.87
C ILE A 4 20.50 -43.03 -57.32
N PRO A 5 19.16 -42.94 -57.11
CA PRO A 5 18.54 -41.84 -56.44
C PRO A 5 18.59 -42.05 -54.90
N LEU A 6 19.14 -41.03 -54.21
CA LEU A 6 19.08 -40.97 -52.76
C LEU A 6 17.69 -40.48 -52.32
N SER A 7 16.93 -41.37 -51.67
CA SER A 7 15.68 -40.97 -51.01
C SER A 7 15.96 -40.38 -49.62
N ILE A 8 15.70 -39.11 -49.45
CA ILE A 8 15.74 -38.41 -48.13
C ILE A 8 14.45 -38.71 -47.38
N ALA A 9 14.51 -39.63 -46.42
CA ALA A 9 13.43 -39.83 -45.46
C ALA A 9 13.44 -38.70 -44.43
N SER A 10 12.45 -37.77 -44.52
CA SER A 10 12.24 -36.72 -43.54
C SER A 10 11.64 -37.31 -42.28
N ILE A 11 12.45 -37.49 -41.25
CA ILE A 11 11.99 -37.83 -39.88
C ILE A 11 11.34 -36.61 -39.27
N PHE A 12 10.00 -36.55 -39.25
CA PHE A 12 9.26 -35.60 -38.43
C PHE A 12 9.36 -35.99 -36.95
N ILE A 13 10.28 -35.35 -36.25
CA ILE A 13 10.30 -35.39 -34.76
C ILE A 13 9.16 -34.53 -34.25
N PHE A 14 8.03 -35.16 -33.89
CA PHE A 14 7.00 -34.51 -33.08
C PHE A 14 7.59 -34.23 -31.69
N ILE A 15 8.08 -33.02 -31.49
CA ILE A 15 8.34 -32.52 -30.14
C ILE A 15 6.99 -32.27 -29.47
N LEU A 16 6.51 -33.27 -28.74
CA LEU A 16 5.45 -33.09 -27.75
C LEU A 16 5.97 -32.12 -26.70
N SER A 17 5.73 -30.85 -26.90
CA SER A 17 5.88 -29.84 -25.87
C SER A 17 4.85 -30.15 -24.78
N CYS A 18 5.21 -30.98 -23.82
CA CYS A 18 4.51 -31.04 -22.56
C CYS A 18 4.58 -29.62 -21.97
N LYS A 19 3.49 -28.83 -22.10
CA LYS A 19 3.31 -27.64 -21.30
C LYS A 19 3.34 -28.07 -19.84
N GLN A 20 4.49 -27.97 -19.21
CA GLN A 20 4.59 -28.12 -17.76
C GLN A 20 3.56 -27.15 -17.15
N LYS A 21 2.69 -27.69 -16.30
CA LYS A 21 1.78 -26.83 -15.52
C LYS A 21 2.66 -25.85 -14.74
N PRO A 22 2.33 -24.56 -14.74
CA PRO A 22 3.10 -23.58 -13.99
C PRO A 22 3.23 -24.06 -12.54
N GLN A 23 4.45 -24.14 -12.05
CA GLN A 23 4.74 -24.51 -10.67
C GLN A 23 4.33 -23.35 -9.75
N PRO A 24 3.82 -23.63 -8.56
CA PRO A 24 3.56 -22.58 -7.58
C PRO A 24 4.87 -21.87 -7.20
N LEU A 25 4.84 -20.56 -7.12
CA LEU A 25 5.99 -19.71 -6.79
C LEU A 25 6.53 -19.93 -5.37
N VAL A 26 5.67 -20.41 -4.47
CA VAL A 26 6.01 -20.93 -3.14
C VAL A 26 5.27 -22.26 -2.98
N GLU A 27 5.93 -23.26 -2.45
CA GLU A 27 5.31 -24.58 -2.25
C GLU A 27 4.05 -24.47 -1.39
N PRO A 28 2.90 -25.01 -1.83
CA PRO A 28 1.64 -24.96 -1.10
C PRO A 28 1.75 -25.47 0.34
N LYS A 29 2.64 -26.46 0.59
CA LYS A 29 2.92 -26.99 1.93
C LYS A 29 3.44 -25.92 2.88
N LEU A 30 4.33 -25.03 2.42
CA LEU A 30 4.90 -23.95 3.25
C LEU A 30 3.84 -22.92 3.60
N ILE A 31 2.99 -22.53 2.63
CA ILE A 31 1.88 -21.60 2.88
C ILE A 31 0.87 -22.25 3.84
N ASN A 32 0.53 -23.53 3.64
CA ASN A 32 -0.39 -24.25 4.54
C ASN A 32 0.15 -24.32 5.97
N GLN A 33 1.44 -24.63 6.15
CA GLN A 33 2.08 -24.63 7.47
C GLN A 33 2.00 -23.24 8.12
N MET A 34 2.22 -22.18 7.36
CA MET A 34 2.08 -20.81 7.86
C MET A 34 0.65 -20.51 8.30
N VAL A 35 -0.36 -20.90 7.50
CA VAL A 35 -1.78 -20.76 7.87
C VAL A 35 -2.10 -21.51 9.17
N GLN A 36 -1.60 -22.73 9.34
CA GLN A 36 -1.80 -23.51 10.57
C GLN A 36 -1.18 -22.80 11.79
N ASN A 37 0.03 -22.26 11.64
CA ASN A 37 0.68 -21.50 12.69
C ASN A 37 -0.12 -20.24 13.09
N LEU A 38 -0.61 -19.48 12.10
CA LEU A 38 -1.47 -18.31 12.32
C LEU A 38 -2.78 -18.69 13.04
N GLN A 39 -3.42 -19.78 12.62
CA GLN A 39 -4.65 -20.27 13.26
C GLN A 39 -4.40 -20.73 14.69
N SER A 40 -3.24 -21.34 14.97
CA SER A 40 -2.84 -21.74 16.32
C SER A 40 -2.56 -20.53 17.20
N ALA A 41 -1.87 -19.50 16.68
CA ALA A 41 -1.64 -18.25 17.39
C ALA A 41 -2.96 -17.54 17.72
N ALA A 42 -3.94 -17.57 16.79
CA ALA A 42 -5.27 -17.02 17.03
C ALA A 42 -6.06 -17.75 18.13
N LYS A 43 -5.81 -19.06 18.32
CA LYS A 43 -6.44 -19.85 19.40
C LYS A 43 -5.78 -19.60 20.76
N ASN A 44 -4.50 -19.29 20.79
CA ASN A 44 -3.71 -19.13 22.03
C ASN A 44 -3.94 -17.81 22.76
N LYS A 45 -4.93 -17.00 22.32
CA LYS A 45 -5.33 -15.74 22.96
C LYS A 45 -4.20 -14.72 23.17
N VAL A 46 -3.11 -14.82 22.41
CA VAL A 46 -2.00 -13.84 22.48
C VAL A 46 -2.51 -12.44 22.16
N MET A 47 -3.40 -12.33 21.15
CA MET A 47 -4.01 -11.04 20.80
C MET A 47 -4.90 -10.53 21.93
N ASP A 48 -5.68 -11.40 22.59
CA ASP A 48 -6.55 -11.01 23.69
C ASP A 48 -5.72 -10.36 24.82
N SER A 49 -4.53 -10.89 25.11
CA SER A 49 -3.61 -10.30 26.10
C SER A 49 -3.11 -8.92 25.68
N ILE A 50 -2.65 -8.77 24.42
CA ILE A 50 -2.15 -7.49 23.92
C ILE A 50 -3.28 -6.44 23.88
N GLN A 51 -4.47 -6.82 23.41
CA GLN A 51 -5.64 -5.94 23.41
C GLN A 51 -6.10 -5.57 24.83
N THR A 52 -5.99 -6.48 25.77
CA THR A 52 -6.30 -6.21 27.19
C THR A 52 -5.33 -5.18 27.75
N GLN A 53 -4.02 -5.35 27.56
CA GLN A 53 -3.01 -4.38 27.99
C GLN A 53 -3.24 -2.99 27.35
N MET A 54 -3.54 -2.97 26.04
CA MET A 54 -3.83 -1.70 25.35
C MET A 54 -5.07 -1.02 25.92
N LYS A 55 -6.12 -1.79 26.22
CA LYS A 55 -7.34 -1.27 26.86
C LYS A 55 -7.08 -0.72 28.27
N GLU A 56 -6.25 -1.40 29.05
CA GLU A 56 -5.83 -0.94 30.38
C GLU A 56 -5.04 0.37 30.27
N GLU A 57 -4.12 0.50 29.30
CA GLU A 57 -3.37 1.73 29.05
C GLU A 57 -4.29 2.87 28.64
N LEU A 58 -5.24 2.62 27.72
CA LEU A 58 -6.22 3.63 27.31
C LEU A 58 -7.08 4.10 28.50
N ASN A 59 -7.60 3.17 29.32
CA ASN A 59 -8.40 3.51 30.48
C ASN A 59 -7.59 4.30 31.54
N PHE A 60 -6.32 3.92 31.73
CA PHE A 60 -5.42 4.63 32.65
C PHE A 60 -5.24 6.09 32.24
N TRP A 61 -4.91 6.35 30.97
CA TRP A 61 -4.72 7.74 30.51
C TRP A 61 -6.03 8.50 30.42
N GLU A 62 -7.14 7.86 30.06
CA GLU A 62 -8.46 8.49 30.03
C GLU A 62 -8.88 8.97 31.42
N SER A 63 -8.70 8.16 32.47
CA SER A 63 -8.98 8.58 33.85
C SER A 63 -8.15 9.82 34.28
N ARG A 64 -6.87 9.88 33.85
CA ARG A 64 -6.00 11.02 34.15
C ARG A 64 -6.44 12.32 33.47
N ILE A 65 -7.07 12.23 32.29
CA ILE A 65 -7.63 13.37 31.58
C ILE A 65 -8.92 13.85 32.24
N VAL A 66 -9.77 12.94 32.74
CA VAL A 66 -10.96 13.29 33.51
C VAL A 66 -10.59 14.10 34.75
N ASP A 67 -9.57 13.67 35.48
CA ASP A 67 -9.08 14.36 36.67
C ASP A 67 -8.45 15.73 36.37
N ARG A 68 -7.77 15.85 35.22
CA ARG A 68 -7.06 17.07 34.77
C ARG A 68 -7.19 17.25 33.27
N PRO A 69 -8.29 17.87 32.78
CA PRO A 69 -8.59 17.99 31.33
C PRO A 69 -7.54 18.73 30.51
N GLU A 70 -6.75 19.63 31.12
CA GLU A 70 -5.67 20.38 30.47
C GLU A 70 -4.29 19.79 30.75
N GLY A 71 -4.22 18.59 31.30
CA GLY A 71 -2.96 17.91 31.64
C GLY A 71 -2.18 17.49 30.38
N ILE A 72 -1.27 18.34 29.91
CA ILE A 72 -0.54 18.17 28.63
C ILE A 72 0.11 16.79 28.53
N THR A 73 0.76 16.31 29.58
CA THR A 73 1.40 14.97 29.59
C THR A 73 0.39 13.85 29.41
N ALA A 74 -0.74 13.91 30.14
CA ALA A 74 -1.79 12.89 30.05
C ALA A 74 -2.43 12.90 28.63
N LEU A 75 -2.72 14.08 28.09
CA LEU A 75 -3.26 14.23 26.74
C LEU A 75 -2.30 13.68 25.67
N LYS A 76 -1.00 14.00 25.75
CA LYS A 76 0.02 13.45 24.82
C LYS A 76 0.13 11.93 24.93
N SER A 77 0.16 11.38 26.14
CA SER A 77 0.25 9.93 26.36
C SER A 77 -1.00 9.20 25.87
N TYR A 78 -2.17 9.73 26.16
CA TYR A 78 -3.43 9.18 25.66
C TYR A 78 -3.50 9.19 24.13
N THR A 79 -3.09 10.28 23.50
CA THR A 79 -3.00 10.36 22.03
C THR A 79 -2.09 9.27 21.45
N ASN A 80 -0.92 9.05 22.07
CA ASN A 80 -0.01 7.99 21.63
C ASN A 80 -0.63 6.60 21.79
N ALA A 81 -1.33 6.33 22.90
CA ALA A 81 -2.04 5.07 23.13
C ALA A 81 -3.15 4.86 22.08
N LEU A 82 -3.93 5.90 21.74
CA LEU A 82 -4.94 5.85 20.70
C LEU A 82 -4.35 5.50 19.31
N ILE A 83 -3.23 6.12 18.95
CA ILE A 83 -2.53 5.84 17.69
C ILE A 83 -1.98 4.40 17.67
N GLN A 84 -1.45 3.92 18.79
CA GLN A 84 -0.98 2.53 18.93
C GLN A 84 -2.13 1.53 18.83
N ASP A 85 -3.27 1.80 19.46
CA ASP A 85 -4.47 0.97 19.33
C ASP A 85 -4.98 0.91 17.89
N PHE A 86 -4.97 2.05 17.18
CA PHE A 86 -5.28 2.04 15.74
C PHE A 86 -4.32 1.12 14.96
N HIS A 87 -3.03 1.19 15.18
CA HIS A 87 -2.06 0.32 14.49
C HIS A 87 -2.27 -1.16 14.81
N LEU A 88 -2.74 -1.47 16.02
CA LEU A 88 -3.04 -2.83 16.46
C LEU A 88 -4.36 -3.36 15.89
N THR A 89 -5.42 -2.55 15.93
CA THR A 89 -6.79 -3.00 15.69
C THR A 89 -7.39 -2.53 14.36
N GLY A 90 -6.81 -1.52 13.74
CA GLY A 90 -7.37 -0.83 12.59
C GLY A 90 -8.62 0.02 12.91
N ASN A 91 -8.91 0.26 14.20
CA ASN A 91 -10.04 1.09 14.61
C ASN A 91 -9.80 2.57 14.26
N ILE A 92 -10.33 3.00 13.12
CA ILE A 92 -10.15 4.36 12.61
C ILE A 92 -10.68 5.46 13.55
N PHE A 93 -11.65 5.16 14.40
CA PHE A 93 -12.19 6.12 15.37
C PHE A 93 -11.15 6.53 16.42
N GLN A 94 -10.15 5.68 16.69
CA GLN A 94 -9.03 6.05 17.57
C GLN A 94 -8.18 7.17 16.96
N LEU A 95 -7.94 7.16 15.65
CA LEU A 95 -7.26 8.27 14.99
C LEU A 95 -8.09 9.55 15.00
N GLN A 96 -9.42 9.45 14.85
CA GLN A 96 -10.31 10.59 14.94
C GLN A 96 -10.28 11.22 16.33
N LYS A 97 -10.29 10.39 17.39
CA LYS A 97 -10.16 10.86 18.78
C LYS A 97 -8.78 11.49 19.02
N ALA A 98 -7.71 10.85 18.52
CA ALA A 98 -6.35 11.39 18.59
C ALA A 98 -6.21 12.75 17.89
N ASP A 99 -6.81 12.90 16.70
CA ASP A 99 -6.83 14.17 15.95
C ASP A 99 -7.47 15.30 16.78
N SER A 100 -8.64 15.04 17.36
CA SER A 100 -9.34 16.01 18.21
C SER A 100 -8.51 16.45 19.41
N ILE A 101 -7.82 15.50 20.07
CA ILE A 101 -6.96 15.80 21.23
C ILE A 101 -5.71 16.58 20.79
N LEU A 102 -5.09 16.21 19.66
CA LEU A 102 -3.92 16.94 19.15
C LEU A 102 -4.28 18.38 18.76
N LEU A 103 -5.45 18.60 18.15
CA LEU A 103 -5.93 19.95 17.84
C LEU A 103 -6.14 20.76 19.11
N HIS A 104 -6.74 20.17 20.16
CA HIS A 104 -6.90 20.84 21.46
C HIS A 104 -5.53 21.16 22.10
N LEU A 105 -4.60 20.21 22.13
CA LEU A 105 -3.23 20.42 22.59
C LEU A 105 -2.52 21.53 21.83
N ASN A 106 -2.70 21.59 20.51
CA ASN A 106 -2.09 22.61 19.67
C ASN A 106 -2.62 24.02 20.02
N GLN A 107 -3.90 24.13 20.33
CA GLN A 107 -4.51 25.39 20.82
C GLN A 107 -3.97 25.79 22.22
N LEU A 108 -3.94 24.84 23.17
CA LEU A 108 -3.37 25.06 24.51
C LEU A 108 -1.92 25.57 24.46
N GLN A 109 -1.13 25.03 23.51
CA GLN A 109 0.26 25.44 23.31
C GLN A 109 0.43 26.60 22.32
N LYS A 110 -0.67 27.31 21.98
CA LYS A 110 -0.68 28.50 21.10
C LYS A 110 0.06 28.24 19.75
N GLU A 111 -0.01 26.99 19.25
CA GLU A 111 0.67 26.51 18.03
C GLU A 111 2.22 26.66 18.08
N GLN A 112 2.83 26.65 19.26
CA GLN A 112 4.27 26.83 19.43
C GLN A 112 5.01 25.53 19.83
N ASP A 113 4.33 24.38 19.88
CA ASP A 113 4.96 23.06 20.13
C ASP A 113 5.18 22.31 18.81
N ALA A 114 6.42 22.28 18.31
CA ALA A 114 6.77 21.58 17.08
C ALA A 114 6.52 20.06 17.16
N GLY A 115 6.54 19.47 18.36
CA GLY A 115 6.24 18.05 18.58
C GLY A 115 4.78 17.75 18.30
N ILE A 116 3.85 18.58 18.79
CA ILE A 116 2.41 18.45 18.52
C ILE A 116 2.13 18.66 17.02
N LEU A 117 2.74 19.67 16.41
CA LEU A 117 2.60 19.94 14.98
C LEU A 117 3.11 18.77 14.12
N ARG A 118 4.21 18.11 14.50
CA ARG A 118 4.69 16.89 13.84
C ARG A 118 3.71 15.73 14.02
N SER A 119 3.13 15.58 15.21
CA SER A 119 2.14 14.52 15.47
C SER A 119 0.88 14.72 14.62
N LEU A 120 0.37 15.95 14.52
CA LEU A 120 -0.72 16.32 13.60
C LEU A 120 -0.35 16.01 12.15
N ALA A 121 0.83 16.44 11.68
CA ALA A 121 1.27 16.18 10.32
C ALA A 121 1.34 14.67 10.03
N SER A 122 1.91 13.86 10.94
CA SER A 122 2.01 12.40 10.81
C SER A 122 0.63 11.73 10.76
N LEU A 123 -0.28 12.13 11.64
CA LEU A 123 -1.65 11.62 11.67
C LEU A 123 -2.40 11.99 10.38
N HIS A 124 -2.25 13.22 9.90
CA HIS A 124 -2.88 13.65 8.66
C HIS A 124 -2.30 12.95 7.41
N ILE A 125 -1.00 12.61 7.40
CA ILE A 125 -0.42 11.72 6.35
C ILE A 125 -1.13 10.36 6.38
N THR A 126 -1.32 9.75 7.55
CA THR A 126 -2.01 8.47 7.70
C THR A 126 -3.46 8.54 7.21
N LEU A 127 -4.15 9.65 7.44
CA LEU A 127 -5.52 9.90 6.98
C LEU A 127 -5.59 10.37 5.52
N HIS A 128 -4.47 10.43 4.79
CA HIS A 128 -4.36 10.96 3.44
C HIS A 128 -4.89 12.40 3.29
N ARG A 129 -4.71 13.23 4.30
CA ARG A 129 -4.99 14.69 4.31
C ARG A 129 -3.69 15.45 4.12
N PHE A 130 -3.10 15.30 2.92
CA PHE A 130 -1.71 15.73 2.67
C PHE A 130 -1.53 17.24 2.67
N THR A 131 -2.54 18.00 2.26
CA THR A 131 -2.52 19.48 2.28
C THR A 131 -2.42 19.99 3.72
N GLU A 132 -3.28 19.49 4.61
CA GLU A 132 -3.27 19.85 6.02
C GLU A 132 -1.98 19.38 6.71
N ALA A 133 -1.49 18.18 6.38
CA ALA A 133 -0.19 17.71 6.87
C ALA A 133 0.95 18.66 6.52
N ASN A 134 0.93 19.21 5.28
CA ASN A 134 1.92 20.19 4.84
C ASN A 134 1.85 21.52 5.62
N GLU A 135 0.67 21.96 5.98
CA GLU A 135 0.50 23.19 6.80
C GLU A 135 1.11 22.99 8.20
N TYR A 136 0.83 21.88 8.87
CA TYR A 136 1.39 21.58 10.19
C TYR A 136 2.90 21.44 10.16
N ILE A 137 3.44 20.71 9.19
CA ILE A 137 4.90 20.52 9.12
C ILE A 137 5.61 21.82 8.73
N ALA A 138 5.00 22.70 7.94
CA ALA A 138 5.55 24.02 7.64
C ALA A 138 5.64 24.89 8.90
N LYS A 139 4.63 24.85 9.79
CA LYS A 139 4.66 25.52 11.10
C LYS A 139 5.76 24.94 11.99
N ALA A 140 5.87 23.59 12.10
CA ALA A 140 6.92 22.93 12.88
C ALA A 140 8.34 23.32 12.42
N ARG A 141 8.55 23.45 11.10
CA ARG A 141 9.83 23.88 10.53
C ARG A 141 10.20 25.32 10.90
N LYS A 142 9.23 26.22 11.03
CA LYS A 142 9.46 27.61 11.46
C LYS A 142 9.91 27.69 12.92
N ILE A 143 9.36 26.85 13.80
CA ILE A 143 9.76 26.75 15.20
C ILE A 143 11.20 26.25 15.32
N GLY A 144 11.60 25.31 14.48
CA GLY A 144 12.99 24.87 14.28
C GLY A 144 13.53 23.90 15.31
N THR A 145 12.73 23.44 16.30
CA THR A 145 13.14 22.41 17.28
C THR A 145 13.12 21.02 16.64
N GLU A 146 14.00 20.11 17.10
CA GLU A 146 14.14 18.75 16.59
C GLU A 146 14.17 18.69 15.05
N LYS A 147 15.05 19.47 14.48
CA LYS A 147 15.12 19.75 13.05
C LYS A 147 15.20 18.47 12.20
N TYR A 148 15.97 17.48 12.64
CA TYR A 148 16.12 16.22 11.90
C TYR A 148 14.78 15.50 11.73
N ALA A 149 14.02 15.26 12.83
CA ALA A 149 12.72 14.61 12.77
C ALA A 149 11.71 15.40 11.93
N THR A 150 11.75 16.75 12.05
CA THR A 150 10.89 17.64 11.27
C THR A 150 11.18 17.57 9.76
N GLU A 151 12.46 17.55 9.35
CA GLU A 151 12.84 17.43 7.94
C GLU A 151 12.47 16.04 7.36
N LEU A 152 12.62 14.96 8.13
CA LEU A 152 12.20 13.63 7.68
C LEU A 152 10.69 13.57 7.45
N LEU A 153 9.88 14.15 8.33
CA LEU A 153 8.43 14.19 8.14
C LEU A 153 8.03 15.14 7.00
N PHE A 154 8.78 16.23 6.79
CA PHE A 154 8.62 17.09 5.63
C PHE A 154 8.91 16.33 4.33
N PHE A 155 9.93 15.46 4.30
CA PHE A 155 10.15 14.56 3.19
C PHE A 155 8.89 13.70 2.91
N ASP A 156 8.34 13.04 3.93
CA ASP A 156 7.16 12.17 3.75
C ASP A 156 5.98 12.96 3.18
N THR A 157 5.72 14.14 3.70
CA THR A 157 4.64 15.02 3.22
C THR A 157 4.87 15.45 1.76
N GLN A 158 6.09 15.89 1.43
CA GLN A 158 6.42 16.34 0.06
C GLN A 158 6.42 15.16 -0.93
N PHE A 159 6.80 13.97 -0.50
CA PHE A 159 6.77 12.79 -1.34
C PHE A 159 5.34 12.47 -1.78
N GLU A 160 4.38 12.52 -0.87
CA GLU A 160 2.97 12.31 -1.17
C GLU A 160 2.37 13.44 -2.04
N LEU A 161 2.82 14.68 -1.86
CA LEU A 161 2.37 15.84 -2.66
C LEU A 161 3.04 15.94 -4.04
N GLY A 162 4.05 15.10 -4.35
CA GLY A 162 4.80 15.17 -5.60
C GLY A 162 5.89 16.25 -5.61
N GLY A 163 6.28 16.78 -4.45
CA GLY A 163 7.37 17.75 -4.25
C GLY A 163 8.76 17.13 -4.34
N PHE A 164 9.02 16.34 -5.38
CA PHE A 164 10.22 15.49 -5.49
C PHE A 164 11.55 16.26 -5.45
N ALA A 165 11.59 17.51 -5.94
CA ALA A 165 12.77 18.35 -5.84
C ALA A 165 13.07 18.70 -4.35
N LEU A 166 12.03 18.92 -3.56
CA LEU A 166 12.16 19.16 -2.12
C LEU A 166 12.60 17.90 -1.38
N CYS A 167 12.07 16.73 -1.76
CA CYS A 167 12.51 15.44 -1.22
C CYS A 167 14.01 15.22 -1.41
N LYS A 168 14.52 15.45 -2.63
CA LYS A 168 15.96 15.34 -2.92
C LYS A 168 16.80 16.28 -2.06
N ASN A 169 16.35 17.52 -1.88
CA ASN A 169 17.03 18.51 -1.04
C ASN A 169 17.05 18.09 0.45
N VAL A 170 15.93 17.54 0.96
CA VAL A 170 15.87 17.02 2.34
C VAL A 170 16.88 15.88 2.51
N LEU A 171 16.90 14.89 1.61
CA LEU A 171 17.81 13.75 1.70
C LEU A 171 19.28 14.18 1.67
N SER A 172 19.64 15.23 0.90
CA SER A 172 21.00 15.74 0.90
C SER A 172 21.40 16.42 2.22
N LYS A 173 20.45 17.04 2.92
CA LYS A 173 20.67 17.74 4.19
C LYS A 173 20.62 16.83 5.42
N THR A 174 19.87 15.73 5.34
CA THR A 174 19.67 14.78 6.44
C THR A 174 20.53 13.52 6.28
N HIS A 175 21.49 13.52 5.36
CA HIS A 175 22.32 12.35 5.04
C HIS A 175 22.86 11.66 6.29
N SER A 176 22.63 10.36 6.39
CA SER A 176 23.12 9.51 7.46
C SER A 176 23.15 8.04 7.01
N THR A 177 24.27 7.38 7.28
CA THR A 177 24.47 5.96 6.93
C THR A 177 24.06 4.99 8.03
N ASN A 178 23.67 5.50 9.20
CA ASN A 178 23.41 4.73 10.40
C ASN A 178 22.12 5.13 11.14
N GLN A 179 21.20 5.77 10.45
CA GLN A 179 19.89 6.13 11.04
C GLN A 179 18.74 5.58 10.22
N PHE A 180 17.89 4.80 10.87
CA PHE A 180 16.69 4.20 10.27
C PHE A 180 15.89 5.22 9.44
N GLY A 181 15.60 6.38 10.05
CA GLY A 181 14.73 7.38 9.43
C GLY A 181 15.21 7.88 8.07
N TYR A 182 16.51 8.11 7.92
CA TYR A 182 17.12 8.48 6.64
C TYR A 182 17.11 7.30 5.66
N LEU A 183 17.62 6.14 6.09
CA LEU A 183 17.80 4.97 5.24
C LEU A 183 16.45 4.49 4.65
N PHE A 184 15.40 4.48 5.45
CA PHE A 184 14.06 4.11 5.03
C PHE A 184 13.51 5.05 3.93
N ARG A 185 13.72 6.37 4.08
CA ARG A 185 13.28 7.37 3.08
C ARG A 185 14.15 7.34 1.83
N MET A 186 15.44 7.06 1.98
CA MET A 186 16.32 6.84 0.83
C MET A 186 15.87 5.61 0.02
N ALA A 187 15.45 4.53 0.69
CA ALA A 187 14.88 3.37 0.00
C ALA A 187 13.63 3.74 -0.80
N LYS A 188 12.66 4.46 -0.20
CA LYS A 188 11.47 4.98 -0.90
C LYS A 188 11.86 5.85 -2.10
N TRP A 189 12.84 6.73 -1.93
CA TRP A 189 13.32 7.61 -2.98
C TRP A 189 13.95 6.83 -4.15
N LYS A 190 14.77 5.83 -3.84
CA LYS A 190 15.41 4.96 -4.84
C LYS A 190 14.38 4.13 -5.61
N HIS A 191 13.36 3.61 -4.92
CA HIS A 191 12.24 2.93 -5.57
C HIS A 191 11.50 3.87 -6.53
N TYR A 192 11.17 5.09 -6.10
CA TYR A 192 10.54 6.09 -6.98
C TYR A 192 11.36 6.40 -8.25
N LEU A 193 12.70 6.39 -8.15
CA LEU A 193 13.59 6.57 -9.31
C LEU A 193 13.69 5.33 -10.20
N GLY A 194 13.09 4.19 -9.83
CA GLY A 194 13.22 2.90 -10.52
C GLY A 194 14.58 2.21 -10.26
N GLU A 195 15.32 2.66 -9.25
CA GLU A 195 16.62 2.08 -8.85
C GLU A 195 16.37 0.96 -7.81
N THR A 196 15.76 -0.15 -8.24
CA THR A 196 15.26 -1.22 -7.36
C THR A 196 16.35 -1.83 -6.49
N ASP A 197 17.53 -2.17 -7.04
CA ASP A 197 18.64 -2.75 -6.27
C ASP A 197 19.10 -1.80 -5.15
N SER A 198 19.17 -0.49 -5.44
CA SER A 198 19.47 0.52 -4.44
C SER A 198 18.38 0.60 -3.36
N ALA A 199 17.12 0.53 -3.74
CA ALA A 199 16.00 0.54 -2.80
C ALA A 199 16.06 -0.68 -1.85
N ILE A 200 16.30 -1.88 -2.40
CA ILE A 200 16.52 -3.11 -1.63
C ILE A 200 17.68 -2.95 -0.64
N HIS A 201 18.82 -2.41 -1.11
CA HIS A 201 19.96 -2.15 -0.26
C HIS A 201 19.60 -1.25 0.93
N TYR A 202 18.96 -0.11 0.67
CA TYR A 202 18.61 0.84 1.73
C TYR A 202 17.53 0.34 2.68
N PHE A 203 16.55 -0.47 2.23
CA PHE A 203 15.61 -1.12 3.16
C PHE A 203 16.30 -2.14 4.06
N ASN A 204 17.23 -2.96 3.52
CA ASN A 204 18.03 -3.86 4.34
C ASN A 204 18.85 -3.10 5.38
N GLN A 205 19.51 -2.00 4.99
CA GLN A 205 20.25 -1.16 5.93
C GLN A 205 19.32 -0.55 6.99
N SER A 206 18.13 -0.10 6.60
CA SER A 206 17.17 0.43 7.59
C SER A 206 16.75 -0.63 8.62
N ALA A 207 16.54 -1.88 8.20
CA ALA A 207 16.24 -2.98 9.12
C ALA A 207 17.39 -3.25 10.12
N LEU A 208 18.63 -3.16 9.68
CA LEU A 208 19.82 -3.29 10.55
C LEU A 208 19.89 -2.16 11.59
N TRP A 209 19.59 -0.94 11.18
CA TRP A 209 19.62 0.25 12.04
C TRP A 209 18.30 0.53 12.79
N ALA A 210 17.35 -0.40 12.75
CA ALA A 210 16.13 -0.35 13.56
C ALA A 210 16.39 -0.59 15.08
N GLY A 211 17.59 -1.03 15.43
CA GLY A 211 17.97 -1.31 16.82
C GLY A 211 17.10 -2.42 17.41
N ASN A 212 16.60 -2.20 18.63
CA ASN A 212 15.70 -3.14 19.32
C ASN A 212 14.21 -2.91 19.01
N SER A 213 13.89 -1.96 18.14
CA SER A 213 12.50 -1.66 17.80
C SER A 213 11.93 -2.70 16.84
N ASN A 214 11.08 -3.59 17.34
CA ASN A 214 10.36 -4.55 16.51
C ASN A 214 9.46 -3.85 15.47
N THR A 215 8.81 -2.75 15.83
CA THR A 215 7.95 -1.97 14.93
C THR A 215 8.73 -1.42 13.75
N LEU A 216 9.92 -0.85 13.96
CA LEU A 216 10.76 -0.34 12.87
C LEU A 216 11.28 -1.46 11.98
N LYS A 217 11.72 -2.60 12.57
CA LYS A 217 12.12 -3.78 11.80
C LYS A 217 10.97 -4.30 10.95
N GLN A 218 9.80 -4.43 11.52
CA GLN A 218 8.59 -4.88 10.84
C GLN A 218 8.25 -3.95 9.66
N ALA A 219 8.29 -2.63 9.86
CA ALA A 219 8.08 -1.66 8.79
C ALA A 219 9.09 -1.81 7.66
N ALA A 220 10.40 -1.98 7.97
CA ALA A 220 11.42 -2.19 6.95
C ALA A 220 11.22 -3.50 6.19
N TYR A 221 10.95 -4.59 6.90
CA TYR A 221 10.74 -5.90 6.26
C TYR A 221 9.45 -5.97 5.45
N SER A 222 8.36 -5.34 5.87
CA SER A 222 7.13 -5.27 5.07
C SER A 222 7.37 -4.55 3.75
N ASN A 223 8.00 -3.36 3.78
CA ASN A 223 8.30 -2.61 2.56
C ASN A 223 9.32 -3.34 1.66
N LEU A 224 10.29 -4.03 2.24
CA LEU A 224 11.24 -4.85 1.50
C LEU A 224 10.55 -6.06 0.85
N ALA A 225 9.62 -6.69 1.56
CA ALA A 225 8.82 -7.80 1.04
C ALA A 225 7.92 -7.35 -0.12
N ASP A 226 7.24 -6.20 0.04
CA ASP A 226 6.45 -5.60 -1.03
C ASP A 226 7.32 -5.31 -2.26
N LEU A 227 8.54 -4.78 -2.08
CA LEU A 227 9.47 -4.51 -3.17
C LEU A 227 9.93 -5.80 -3.87
N TYR A 228 10.20 -6.88 -3.13
CA TYR A 228 10.50 -8.19 -3.73
C TYR A 228 9.29 -8.79 -4.46
N LEU A 229 8.08 -8.62 -3.91
CA LEU A 229 6.84 -9.05 -4.57
C LEU A 229 6.63 -8.27 -5.88
N HIS A 230 6.83 -6.96 -5.82
CA HIS A 230 6.81 -6.05 -6.96
C HIS A 230 7.75 -6.52 -8.08
N GLU A 231 9.00 -6.89 -7.76
CA GLU A 231 9.98 -7.42 -8.71
C GLU A 231 9.76 -8.90 -9.10
N GLY A 232 8.73 -9.55 -8.56
CA GLY A 232 8.44 -10.95 -8.85
C GLY A 232 9.34 -11.95 -8.12
N ASN A 233 10.13 -11.52 -7.14
CA ASN A 233 10.93 -12.40 -6.29
C ASN A 233 10.09 -12.90 -5.10
N ILE A 234 9.18 -13.82 -5.42
CA ILE A 234 8.13 -14.26 -4.50
C ILE A 234 8.69 -15.02 -3.30
N GLU A 235 9.77 -15.78 -3.48
CA GLU A 235 10.40 -16.53 -2.39
C GLU A 235 10.97 -15.61 -1.31
N LYS A 236 11.66 -14.53 -1.71
CA LYS A 236 12.17 -13.54 -0.76
C LYS A 236 11.05 -12.76 -0.09
N ALA A 237 10.02 -12.36 -0.85
CA ALA A 237 8.83 -11.71 -0.31
C ALA A 237 8.16 -12.61 0.75
N TYR A 238 7.90 -13.88 0.43
CA TYR A 238 7.37 -14.87 1.36
C TYR A 238 8.20 -14.98 2.64
N SER A 239 9.53 -15.08 2.51
CA SER A 239 10.43 -15.22 3.66
C SER A 239 10.30 -14.04 4.63
N LEU A 240 10.25 -12.81 4.12
CA LEU A 240 10.14 -11.60 4.93
C LEU A 240 8.75 -11.44 5.58
N TYR A 241 7.66 -11.67 4.83
CA TYR A 241 6.33 -11.67 5.43
C TYR A 241 6.20 -12.74 6.50
N LYS A 242 6.74 -13.95 6.27
CA LYS A 242 6.78 -15.03 7.26
C LYS A 242 7.54 -14.60 8.52
N GLN A 243 8.68 -13.92 8.38
CA GLN A 243 9.46 -13.42 9.52
C GLN A 243 8.66 -12.42 10.35
N ASN A 244 7.97 -11.48 9.70
CA ASN A 244 7.08 -10.54 10.40
C ASN A 244 5.92 -11.25 11.09
N LEU A 245 5.28 -12.23 10.44
CA LEU A 245 4.15 -12.97 10.99
C LEU A 245 4.54 -13.92 12.14
N ILE A 246 5.78 -14.38 12.20
CA ILE A 246 6.32 -15.09 13.38
C ILE A 246 6.45 -14.13 14.56
N ALA A 247 6.92 -12.89 14.33
CA ALA A 247 7.06 -11.87 15.37
C ALA A 247 5.71 -11.28 15.80
N ASN A 248 4.81 -11.06 14.83
CA ASN A 248 3.46 -10.53 15.04
C ASN A 248 2.46 -11.24 14.10
N PRO A 249 1.76 -12.31 14.57
CA PRO A 249 0.81 -13.08 13.76
C PRO A 249 -0.37 -12.27 13.18
N TYR A 250 -0.55 -11.04 13.69
CA TYR A 250 -1.67 -10.15 13.32
C TYR A 250 -1.22 -8.93 12.52
N ASP A 251 0.04 -8.93 12.04
CA ASP A 251 0.49 -7.89 11.13
C ASP A 251 -0.31 -7.90 9.82
N HIS A 252 -1.24 -6.97 9.72
CA HIS A 252 -2.19 -6.93 8.62
C HIS A 252 -1.53 -6.71 7.24
N TYR A 253 -0.41 -5.99 7.17
CA TYR A 253 0.36 -5.82 5.94
C TYR A 253 0.99 -7.12 5.48
N SER A 254 1.64 -7.86 6.38
CA SER A 254 2.22 -9.15 6.05
C SER A 254 1.16 -10.21 5.77
N LEU A 255 0.00 -10.17 6.44
CA LEU A 255 -1.15 -11.03 6.10
C LEU A 255 -1.64 -10.73 4.68
N GLN A 256 -1.77 -9.46 4.30
CA GLN A 256 -2.13 -9.06 2.94
C GLN A 256 -1.13 -9.58 1.90
N GLY A 257 0.17 -9.33 2.10
CA GLY A 257 1.23 -9.79 1.19
C GLY A 257 1.26 -11.32 1.06
N MET A 258 1.15 -12.04 2.18
CA MET A 258 1.08 -13.52 2.20
C MET A 258 -0.15 -14.04 1.46
N GLY A 259 -1.31 -13.39 1.64
CA GLY A 259 -2.54 -13.72 0.92
C GLY A 259 -2.40 -13.49 -0.59
N ARG A 260 -1.77 -12.41 -1.02
CA ARG A 260 -1.49 -12.13 -2.44
C ARG A 260 -0.54 -13.16 -3.05
N ILE A 261 0.49 -13.59 -2.33
CA ILE A 261 1.35 -14.72 -2.75
C ILE A 261 0.50 -15.97 -2.92
N ALA A 262 -0.38 -16.27 -1.98
CA ALA A 262 -1.26 -17.43 -2.07
C ALA A 262 -2.26 -17.35 -3.25
N LEU A 263 -2.68 -16.14 -3.67
CA LEU A 263 -3.53 -15.95 -4.87
C LEU A 263 -2.78 -16.20 -6.18
N SER A 264 -1.46 -16.19 -6.19
CA SER A 264 -0.66 -16.31 -7.42
C SER A 264 -0.74 -17.69 -8.09
N HIS A 265 -1.30 -18.71 -7.41
CA HIS A 265 -1.41 -20.06 -7.96
C HIS A 265 -2.75 -20.72 -7.60
N PRO A 266 -3.42 -21.41 -8.55
CA PRO A 266 -4.75 -22.02 -8.33
C PRO A 266 -4.83 -22.96 -7.13
N ASN A 267 -3.77 -23.75 -6.87
CA ASN A 267 -3.76 -24.72 -5.77
C ASN A 267 -3.65 -24.08 -4.38
N THR A 268 -3.39 -22.76 -4.29
CA THR A 268 -3.24 -22.02 -3.03
C THR A 268 -4.34 -20.99 -2.78
N ILE A 269 -5.32 -20.84 -3.68
CA ILE A 269 -6.45 -19.89 -3.53
C ILE A 269 -7.20 -20.13 -2.21
N LYS A 270 -7.46 -21.39 -1.83
CA LYS A 270 -8.13 -21.71 -0.55
C LYS A 270 -7.28 -21.37 0.68
N LEU A 271 -5.97 -21.25 0.55
CA LEU A 271 -5.09 -20.75 1.60
C LEU A 271 -5.15 -19.24 1.67
N ALA A 272 -5.22 -18.53 0.52
CA ALA A 272 -5.45 -17.09 0.47
C ALA A 272 -6.75 -16.70 1.18
N GLU A 273 -7.84 -17.44 0.93
CA GLU A 273 -9.12 -17.25 1.61
C GLU A 273 -8.96 -17.28 3.14
N LYS A 274 -8.31 -18.30 3.68
CA LYS A 274 -8.06 -18.43 5.14
C LYS A 274 -7.23 -17.26 5.68
N ILE A 275 -6.22 -16.80 4.93
CA ILE A 275 -5.37 -15.67 5.34
C ILE A 275 -6.18 -14.36 5.36
N PHE A 276 -6.99 -14.08 4.35
CA PHE A 276 -7.79 -12.86 4.30
C PHE A 276 -8.90 -12.83 5.35
N TYR A 277 -9.49 -13.98 5.71
CA TYR A 277 -10.40 -14.06 6.86
C TYR A 277 -9.69 -13.86 8.19
N LEU A 278 -8.44 -14.32 8.35
CA LEU A 278 -7.62 -13.99 9.52
C LEU A 278 -7.33 -12.49 9.58
N GLN A 279 -7.00 -11.87 8.45
CA GLN A 279 -6.79 -10.43 8.35
C GLN A 279 -8.06 -9.65 8.75
N ALA A 280 -9.21 -10.02 8.21
CA ALA A 280 -10.49 -9.39 8.53
C ALA A 280 -10.87 -9.50 10.01
N LYS A 281 -10.49 -10.61 10.66
CA LYS A 281 -10.71 -10.81 12.09
C LYS A 281 -9.74 -10.00 12.95
N ALA A 282 -8.51 -9.83 12.48
CA ALA A 282 -7.44 -9.17 13.22
C ALA A 282 -7.50 -7.64 13.16
N ASN A 283 -8.08 -7.08 12.08
CA ASN A 283 -8.01 -5.67 11.80
C ASN A 283 -9.33 -5.16 11.19
N ALA A 284 -9.81 -4.01 11.67
CA ALA A 284 -11.09 -3.42 11.29
C ALA A 284 -11.03 -2.55 10.02
N LEU A 285 -9.86 -2.38 9.41
CA LEU A 285 -9.71 -1.60 8.18
C LEU A 285 -10.40 -2.28 6.98
N PRO A 286 -10.84 -1.51 5.98
CA PRO A 286 -11.45 -2.03 4.76
C PRO A 286 -10.57 -2.95 3.91
N ASP A 287 -9.24 -2.96 4.13
CA ASP A 287 -8.24 -3.67 3.33
C ASP A 287 -8.57 -5.16 3.12
N ALA A 288 -9.05 -5.82 4.16
CA ALA A 288 -9.43 -7.23 4.06
C ALA A 288 -10.57 -7.46 3.06
N LEU A 289 -11.57 -6.57 3.02
CA LEU A 289 -12.66 -6.63 2.03
C LEU A 289 -12.14 -6.45 0.61
N TYR A 290 -11.19 -5.51 0.41
CA TYR A 290 -10.56 -5.32 -0.88
C TYR A 290 -9.76 -6.56 -1.34
N ASN A 291 -9.07 -7.23 -0.42
CA ASN A 291 -8.38 -8.49 -0.72
C ASN A 291 -9.38 -9.63 -1.03
N LEU A 292 -10.55 -9.66 -0.39
CA LEU A 292 -11.63 -10.60 -0.72
C LEU A 292 -12.25 -10.33 -2.09
N VAL A 293 -12.24 -9.09 -2.59
CA VAL A 293 -12.59 -8.78 -3.99
C VAL A 293 -11.63 -9.48 -4.95
N TRP A 294 -10.33 -9.43 -4.69
CA TRP A 294 -9.32 -10.13 -5.51
C TRP A 294 -9.44 -11.65 -5.41
N LEU A 295 -9.79 -12.19 -4.23
CA LEU A 295 -10.05 -13.62 -4.06
C LEU A 295 -11.23 -14.07 -4.93
N ALA A 296 -12.37 -13.38 -4.86
CA ALA A 296 -13.56 -13.69 -5.65
C ALA A 296 -13.29 -13.55 -7.16
N GLU A 297 -12.46 -12.58 -7.56
CA GLU A 297 -12.00 -12.41 -8.94
C GLU A 297 -11.14 -13.62 -9.39
N ALA A 298 -10.22 -14.11 -8.53
CA ALA A 298 -9.40 -15.30 -8.82
C ALA A 298 -10.25 -16.56 -8.98
N GLU A 299 -11.35 -16.68 -8.23
CA GLU A 299 -12.32 -17.76 -8.30
C GLU A 299 -13.33 -17.60 -9.47
N ASN A 300 -13.28 -16.50 -10.21
CA ASN A 300 -14.24 -16.12 -11.25
C ASN A 300 -15.69 -16.02 -10.72
N ASN A 301 -15.86 -15.65 -9.44
CA ASN A 301 -17.16 -15.49 -8.80
C ASN A 301 -17.58 -14.01 -8.82
N ILE A 302 -18.26 -13.59 -9.90
CA ILE A 302 -18.66 -12.20 -10.13
C ILE A 302 -19.64 -11.69 -9.06
N GLU A 303 -20.56 -12.53 -8.60
CA GLU A 303 -21.54 -12.14 -7.58
C GLU A 303 -20.85 -11.83 -6.25
N LEU A 304 -19.95 -12.71 -5.83
CA LEU A 304 -19.19 -12.54 -4.60
C LEU A 304 -18.22 -11.35 -4.69
N GLN A 305 -17.58 -11.19 -5.86
CA GLN A 305 -16.72 -10.04 -6.13
C GLN A 305 -17.49 -8.72 -5.98
N LYS A 306 -18.69 -8.63 -6.59
CA LYS A 306 -19.54 -7.44 -6.48
C LYS A 306 -20.03 -7.20 -5.06
N LYS A 307 -20.37 -8.27 -4.33
CA LYS A 307 -20.77 -8.20 -2.91
C LYS A 307 -19.64 -7.56 -2.08
N TYR A 308 -18.44 -8.11 -2.13
CA TYR A 308 -17.30 -7.58 -1.36
C TYR A 308 -16.92 -6.16 -1.80
N ALA A 309 -16.99 -5.83 -3.09
CA ALA A 309 -16.76 -4.49 -3.58
C ALA A 309 -17.77 -3.47 -3.04
N THR A 310 -19.05 -3.85 -2.92
CA THR A 310 -20.10 -3.00 -2.34
C THR A 310 -19.91 -2.83 -0.83
N GLU A 311 -19.53 -3.89 -0.12
CA GLU A 311 -19.22 -3.82 1.32
C GLU A 311 -17.99 -2.94 1.58
N PHE A 312 -16.95 -3.08 0.73
CA PHE A 312 -15.79 -2.19 0.78
C PHE A 312 -16.17 -0.74 0.52
N GLU A 313 -16.95 -0.44 -0.54
CA GLU A 313 -17.44 0.91 -0.84
C GLU A 313 -18.15 1.51 0.37
N LYS A 314 -19.12 0.78 0.94
CA LYS A 314 -19.91 1.24 2.11
C LYS A 314 -19.03 1.62 3.29
N LEU A 315 -17.95 0.87 3.54
CA LEU A 315 -17.04 1.14 4.65
C LEU A 315 -16.05 2.25 4.30
N ALA A 316 -15.38 2.15 3.16
CA ALA A 316 -14.30 3.04 2.74
C ALA A 316 -14.75 4.47 2.40
N THR A 317 -16.05 4.67 2.10
CA THR A 317 -16.63 6.01 1.85
C THR A 317 -17.06 6.74 3.10
N GLN A 318 -16.96 6.13 4.29
CA GLN A 318 -17.23 6.83 5.53
C GLN A 318 -16.25 8.01 5.70
N LYS A 319 -16.79 9.16 6.13
CA LYS A 319 -16.02 10.42 6.25
C LYS A 319 -14.73 10.28 7.06
N VAL A 320 -14.71 9.37 8.04
CA VAL A 320 -13.57 9.14 8.93
C VAL A 320 -12.32 8.65 8.19
N TYR A 321 -12.47 7.94 7.07
CA TYR A 321 -11.32 7.46 6.29
C TYR A 321 -10.71 8.52 5.35
N GLY A 322 -11.36 9.67 5.15
CA GLY A 322 -10.81 10.73 4.29
C GLY A 322 -10.53 10.25 2.87
N GLY A 323 -9.28 10.39 2.43
CA GLY A 323 -8.79 9.96 1.10
C GLY A 323 -8.08 8.60 1.08
N MET A 324 -7.99 7.89 2.21
CA MET A 324 -7.17 6.67 2.36
C MET A 324 -7.43 5.61 1.29
N TYR A 325 -8.68 5.47 0.85
CA TYR A 325 -9.10 4.41 -0.06
C TYR A 325 -9.47 4.90 -1.47
N ASN A 326 -9.17 6.15 -1.81
CA ASN A 326 -9.54 6.73 -3.11
C ASN A 326 -9.03 5.92 -4.31
N LYS A 327 -7.78 5.43 -4.28
CA LYS A 327 -7.21 4.58 -5.33
C LYS A 327 -8.04 3.32 -5.56
N TYR A 328 -8.35 2.61 -4.48
CA TYR A 328 -9.10 1.34 -4.54
C TYR A 328 -10.56 1.56 -4.93
N LEU A 329 -11.20 2.62 -4.45
CA LEU A 329 -12.55 2.99 -4.86
C LEU A 329 -12.62 3.33 -6.35
N ILE A 330 -11.66 4.11 -6.88
CA ILE A 330 -11.57 4.41 -8.32
C ILE A 330 -11.41 3.11 -9.12
N GLU A 331 -10.58 2.17 -8.65
CA GLU A 331 -10.41 0.87 -9.30
C GLU A 331 -11.71 0.07 -9.33
N LEU A 332 -12.44 0.01 -8.23
CA LEU A 332 -13.72 -0.71 -8.17
C LEU A 332 -14.81 -0.03 -9.00
N TYR A 333 -14.88 1.31 -9.00
CA TYR A 333 -15.83 2.08 -9.81
C TYR A 333 -15.58 1.98 -11.32
N THR A 334 -14.33 1.86 -11.72
CA THR A 334 -13.96 1.66 -13.12
C THR A 334 -13.96 0.19 -13.55
N GLY A 335 -14.12 -0.73 -12.59
CA GLY A 335 -14.18 -2.17 -12.77
C GLY A 335 -15.54 -2.75 -12.39
N ILE A 336 -15.56 -3.63 -11.38
CA ILE A 336 -16.73 -4.47 -11.03
C ILE A 336 -17.99 -3.68 -10.65
N LEU A 337 -17.87 -2.50 -10.04
CA LEU A 337 -19.03 -1.66 -9.68
C LEU A 337 -19.59 -0.87 -10.86
N ASN A 338 -18.82 -0.74 -11.94
CA ASN A 338 -19.20 -0.10 -13.20
C ASN A 338 -19.93 1.26 -13.01
N THR A 339 -19.34 2.14 -12.23
CA THR A 339 -19.85 3.49 -11.95
C THR A 339 -18.79 4.55 -12.24
N PRO A 340 -18.36 4.71 -13.52
CA PRO A 340 -17.23 5.58 -13.88
C PRO A 340 -17.45 7.05 -13.53
N SER A 341 -18.70 7.51 -13.38
CA SER A 341 -19.01 8.86 -12.89
C SER A 341 -18.55 9.09 -11.45
N LYS A 342 -18.72 8.10 -10.56
CA LYS A 342 -18.18 8.16 -9.18
C LYS A 342 -16.65 8.19 -9.20
N ALA A 343 -16.01 7.39 -10.06
CA ALA A 343 -14.56 7.40 -10.23
C ALA A 343 -14.06 8.79 -10.65
N LEU A 344 -14.76 9.46 -11.57
CA LEU A 344 -14.38 10.79 -12.02
C LEU A 344 -14.45 11.83 -10.89
N ILE A 345 -15.56 11.88 -10.17
CA ILE A 345 -15.75 12.79 -9.03
C ILE A 345 -14.63 12.58 -7.99
N LEU A 346 -14.31 11.32 -7.69
CA LEU A 346 -13.31 10.99 -6.68
C LEU A 346 -11.89 11.34 -7.17
N ALA A 347 -11.57 11.08 -8.43
CA ALA A 347 -10.29 11.45 -9.02
C ALA A 347 -10.09 12.97 -9.11
N GLU A 348 -11.14 13.74 -9.46
CA GLU A 348 -11.12 15.21 -9.45
C GLU A 348 -10.86 15.73 -8.03
N LYS A 349 -11.52 15.16 -7.01
CA LYS A 349 -11.28 15.51 -5.60
C LYS A 349 -9.85 15.20 -5.16
N GLU A 350 -9.30 14.05 -5.57
CA GLU A 350 -7.94 13.65 -5.19
C GLU A 350 -6.88 14.59 -5.77
N ILE A 351 -7.08 15.14 -6.96
CA ILE A 351 -6.19 16.14 -7.56
C ILE A 351 -6.09 17.42 -6.70
N LEU A 352 -7.14 17.79 -5.98
CA LEU A 352 -7.12 18.94 -5.06
C LEU A 352 -6.30 18.65 -3.81
N ASN A 353 -6.28 17.39 -3.37
CA ASN A 353 -5.48 16.93 -2.23
C ASN A 353 -4.00 16.74 -2.62
N ARG A 354 -3.75 16.08 -3.76
CA ARG A 354 -2.39 15.89 -4.32
C ARG A 354 -2.42 15.72 -5.84
N SER A 355 -1.54 16.42 -6.53
CA SER A 355 -1.45 16.35 -7.99
C SER A 355 -0.14 15.67 -8.42
N THR A 356 -0.07 14.34 -8.26
CA THR A 356 1.07 13.52 -8.68
C THR A 356 0.86 12.92 -10.07
N PRO A 357 1.86 12.36 -10.74
CA PRO A 357 1.68 11.60 -11.98
C PRO A 357 0.66 10.47 -11.83
N GLN A 358 0.66 9.76 -10.70
CA GLN A 358 -0.25 8.66 -10.40
C GLN A 358 -1.70 9.15 -10.30
N THR A 359 -1.98 10.17 -9.48
CA THR A 359 -3.35 10.69 -9.32
C THR A 359 -3.86 11.32 -10.60
N ASN A 360 -2.98 11.92 -11.41
CA ASN A 360 -3.33 12.39 -12.75
C ASN A 360 -3.65 11.25 -13.72
N ALA A 361 -2.97 10.09 -13.61
CA ALA A 361 -3.31 8.90 -14.38
C ALA A 361 -4.69 8.34 -14.01
N TRP A 362 -5.05 8.36 -12.72
CA TRP A 362 -6.41 7.99 -12.27
C TRP A 362 -7.46 8.89 -12.93
N LEU A 363 -7.23 10.21 -12.92
CA LEU A 363 -8.15 11.16 -13.53
C LEU A 363 -8.21 10.99 -15.06
N VAL A 364 -7.09 10.73 -15.73
CA VAL A 364 -7.06 10.46 -17.19
C VAL A 364 -7.95 9.27 -17.54
N TYR A 365 -7.84 8.16 -16.80
CA TYR A 365 -8.65 6.98 -17.05
C TYR A 365 -10.12 7.22 -16.76
N ALA A 366 -10.44 7.87 -15.63
CA ALA A 366 -11.81 8.23 -15.28
C ALA A 366 -12.46 9.17 -16.31
N LEU A 367 -11.73 10.20 -16.80
CA LEU A 367 -12.20 11.08 -17.88
C LEU A 367 -12.49 10.30 -19.17
N GLN A 368 -11.60 9.36 -19.53
CA GLN A 368 -11.78 8.55 -20.75
C GLN A 368 -13.05 7.71 -20.67
N LEU A 369 -13.30 7.05 -19.54
CA LEU A 369 -14.48 6.21 -19.31
C LEU A 369 -15.81 7.02 -19.30
N ASN A 370 -15.73 8.32 -18.98
CA ASN A 370 -16.86 9.25 -19.03
C ASN A 370 -17.01 9.98 -20.37
N GLY A 371 -16.34 9.52 -21.44
CA GLY A 371 -16.43 10.10 -22.78
C GLY A 371 -15.71 11.44 -22.96
N LYS A 372 -15.02 11.96 -21.92
CA LYS A 372 -14.28 13.23 -21.93
C LYS A 372 -12.89 13.06 -22.56
N THR A 373 -12.83 12.47 -23.76
CA THR A 373 -11.58 12.05 -24.44
C THR A 373 -10.60 13.20 -24.68
N ALA A 374 -11.08 14.38 -25.07
CA ALA A 374 -10.21 15.55 -25.30
C ALA A 374 -9.51 15.99 -24.00
N SER A 375 -10.25 16.05 -22.90
CA SER A 375 -9.71 16.38 -21.57
C SER A 375 -8.72 15.32 -21.07
N ALA A 376 -9.04 14.04 -21.25
CA ALA A 376 -8.15 12.92 -20.92
C ALA A 376 -6.82 13.03 -21.68
N LYS A 377 -6.86 13.27 -23.01
CA LYS A 377 -5.67 13.44 -23.85
C LYS A 377 -4.81 14.63 -23.42
N SER A 378 -5.42 15.78 -23.17
CA SER A 378 -4.70 16.99 -22.73
C SER A 378 -4.02 16.77 -21.37
N ARG A 379 -4.74 16.18 -20.40
CA ARG A 379 -4.18 15.90 -19.08
C ARG A 379 -3.06 14.86 -19.14
N TYR A 380 -3.25 13.79 -19.91
CA TYR A 380 -2.20 12.80 -20.14
C TYR A 380 -0.91 13.45 -20.65
N GLN A 381 -1.00 14.28 -21.69
CA GLN A 381 0.18 14.93 -22.28
C GLN A 381 0.91 15.85 -21.30
N LYS A 382 0.16 16.62 -20.49
CA LYS A 382 0.73 17.61 -19.58
C LYS A 382 1.25 17.03 -18.27
N GLN A 383 0.56 16.01 -17.74
CA GLN A 383 0.76 15.59 -16.34
C GLN A 383 1.26 14.15 -16.17
N VAL A 384 1.14 13.29 -17.18
CA VAL A 384 1.40 11.84 -17.06
C VAL A 384 2.51 11.38 -18.01
N SER A 385 2.51 11.86 -19.24
CA SER A 385 3.44 11.40 -20.27
C SER A 385 4.91 11.58 -19.86
N GLY A 386 5.69 10.49 -19.97
CA GLY A 386 7.13 10.48 -19.63
C GLY A 386 7.45 10.50 -18.14
N LYS A 387 6.44 10.40 -17.27
CA LYS A 387 6.65 10.36 -15.82
C LYS A 387 6.55 8.95 -15.27
N PRO A 388 7.21 8.63 -14.13
CA PRO A 388 7.09 7.33 -13.46
C PRO A 388 5.65 7.01 -13.08
N LEU A 389 5.23 5.78 -13.33
CA LEU A 389 3.92 5.24 -12.96
C LEU A 389 4.08 3.82 -12.42
N GLU A 390 3.19 3.42 -11.51
CA GLU A 390 3.07 2.07 -11.00
C GLU A 390 2.26 1.18 -11.96
N SER A 391 2.25 -0.11 -11.71
CA SER A 391 1.63 -1.11 -12.60
C SER A 391 0.15 -0.85 -12.88
N LEU A 392 -0.63 -0.43 -11.88
CA LEU A 392 -2.06 -0.16 -12.07
C LEU A 392 -2.28 1.07 -12.97
N GLU A 393 -1.53 2.13 -12.76
CA GLU A 393 -1.60 3.33 -13.59
C GLU A 393 -1.12 3.04 -15.03
N LEU A 394 -0.08 2.23 -15.19
CA LEU A 394 0.38 1.77 -16.50
C LEU A 394 -0.72 0.94 -17.19
N TYR A 395 -1.36 0.01 -16.48
CA TYR A 395 -2.48 -0.76 -17.00
C TYR A 395 -3.63 0.16 -17.45
N TRP A 396 -4.01 1.15 -16.64
CA TRP A 396 -5.06 2.12 -16.99
C TRP A 396 -4.68 3.00 -18.18
N MET A 397 -3.41 3.37 -18.32
CA MET A 397 -2.95 4.07 -19.54
C MET A 397 -3.04 3.16 -20.76
N GLY A 398 -2.74 1.86 -20.63
CA GLY A 398 -2.98 0.87 -21.66
C GLY A 398 -4.44 0.84 -22.11
N LYS A 399 -5.38 0.68 -21.18
CA LYS A 399 -6.83 0.73 -21.44
C LYS A 399 -7.27 2.06 -22.07
N THR A 400 -6.72 3.19 -21.60
CA THR A 400 -7.00 4.53 -22.20
C THR A 400 -6.56 4.58 -23.66
N MET A 401 -5.39 4.04 -24.00
CA MET A 401 -4.89 4.03 -25.38
C MET A 401 -5.70 3.09 -26.27
N GLU A 402 -6.19 1.96 -25.77
CA GLU A 402 -7.10 1.07 -26.51
C GLU A 402 -8.41 1.80 -26.86
N LEU A 403 -9.02 2.46 -25.88
CA LEU A 403 -10.25 3.24 -26.09
C LEU A 403 -10.07 4.43 -27.04
N GLN A 404 -8.85 4.90 -27.26
CA GLN A 404 -8.48 5.91 -28.25
C GLN A 404 -7.99 5.32 -29.57
N TYR A 405 -8.19 4.02 -29.81
CA TYR A 405 -7.74 3.29 -31.01
C TYR A 405 -6.22 3.33 -31.27
N LYS A 406 -5.41 3.49 -30.21
CA LYS A 406 -3.94 3.53 -30.28
C LYS A 406 -3.33 2.21 -29.80
N LYS A 407 -3.66 1.11 -30.47
CA LYS A 407 -3.25 -0.26 -30.07
C LYS A 407 -1.74 -0.44 -29.83
N TYR A 408 -0.88 0.20 -30.63
CA TYR A 408 0.57 0.10 -30.45
C TYR A 408 1.01 0.71 -29.12
N ASN A 409 0.49 1.86 -28.76
CA ASN A 409 0.82 2.51 -27.48
C ASN A 409 0.25 1.72 -26.29
N ALA A 410 -0.95 1.13 -26.43
CA ALA A 410 -1.52 0.27 -25.41
C ALA A 410 -0.62 -0.91 -25.07
N LYS A 411 -0.12 -1.63 -26.10
CA LYS A 411 0.81 -2.76 -25.92
C LYS A 411 2.09 -2.35 -25.16
N LYS A 412 2.62 -1.14 -25.40
CA LYS A 412 3.78 -0.63 -24.69
C LYS A 412 3.51 -0.46 -23.20
N PHE A 413 2.33 0.06 -22.84
CA PHE A 413 1.91 0.24 -21.44
C PHE A 413 1.68 -1.10 -20.74
N TYR A 414 1.00 -2.05 -21.37
CA TYR A 414 0.81 -3.40 -20.80
C TYR A 414 2.14 -4.12 -20.58
N LYS A 415 3.07 -4.04 -21.56
CA LYS A 415 4.42 -4.59 -21.37
C LYS A 415 5.16 -3.96 -20.19
N ALA A 416 4.96 -2.66 -19.96
CA ALA A 416 5.54 -1.99 -18.78
C ALA A 416 4.86 -2.44 -17.48
N ALA A 417 3.52 -2.53 -17.46
CA ALA A 417 2.76 -3.03 -16.30
C ALA A 417 3.10 -4.48 -15.94
N ALA A 418 3.38 -5.33 -16.95
CA ALA A 418 3.73 -6.73 -16.76
C ALA A 418 5.04 -6.96 -15.99
N ARG A 419 5.91 -5.97 -15.89
CA ARG A 419 7.16 -6.09 -15.12
C ARG A 419 6.87 -6.31 -13.63
N ASN A 420 5.85 -5.64 -13.12
CA ASN A 420 5.45 -5.68 -11.72
C ASN A 420 4.01 -6.20 -11.60
N ARG A 421 3.74 -7.32 -12.28
CA ARG A 421 2.40 -7.89 -12.46
C ARG A 421 1.71 -8.26 -11.15
N TYR A 422 2.46 -8.57 -10.09
CA TYR A 422 1.90 -8.99 -8.79
C TYR A 422 1.25 -7.84 -8.01
N ASP A 423 1.42 -6.59 -8.45
CA ASP A 423 0.69 -5.44 -7.94
C ASP A 423 -0.73 -5.31 -8.52
N LEU A 424 -1.06 -6.14 -9.52
CA LEU A 424 -2.34 -6.13 -10.22
C LEU A 424 -3.23 -7.27 -9.74
N SER A 425 -4.54 -7.04 -9.80
CA SER A 425 -5.53 -8.06 -9.50
C SER A 425 -5.45 -9.25 -10.48
N PRO A 426 -5.92 -10.46 -10.08
CA PRO A 426 -5.81 -11.66 -10.90
C PRO A 426 -6.34 -11.51 -12.34
N ALA A 427 -7.45 -10.80 -12.55
CA ALA A 427 -7.99 -10.57 -13.89
C ALA A 427 -7.07 -9.65 -14.72
N LYS A 428 -6.57 -8.55 -14.13
CA LYS A 428 -5.65 -7.64 -14.82
C LYS A 428 -4.32 -8.31 -15.20
N GLN A 429 -3.84 -9.27 -14.36
CA GLN A 429 -2.66 -10.07 -14.69
C GLN A 429 -2.89 -10.97 -15.93
N LYS A 430 -4.11 -11.45 -16.14
CA LYS A 430 -4.48 -12.23 -17.32
C LYS A 430 -4.59 -11.39 -18.59
N ASP A 431 -4.89 -10.10 -18.46
CA ASP A 431 -5.01 -9.14 -19.57
C ASP A 431 -3.66 -8.69 -20.15
N LEU A 432 -2.53 -8.93 -19.44
CA LEU A 432 -1.18 -8.52 -19.84
C LEU A 432 -0.55 -9.53 -20.82
#